data_d9b7f760e36c2be8a6f3f9e954d2c4fb
#
_entry.id   d9b7f760e36c2be8a6f3f9e954d2c4fb
#
_cell.length_a   1.000
_cell.length_b   1.000
_cell.length_c   1.000
_cell.angle_alpha   90.00
_cell.angle_beta   90.00
_cell.angle_gamma   90.00
#
_symmetry.space_group_name_H-M   'P 1'
#
loop_
_entity.id
_entity.type
_entity.pdbx_description
1 polymer ?
#
loop_
_entity_poly.entity_id
_entity_poly.type
_entity_poly.pdbx_seq_one_letter_code
_entity_poly.pdbx_strand_id
1 'polypeptide(L)'
;KPTFLHIQQIIREDAHLLFGFNTILEKELFNLLISVNGVGPVSALIMLSSLSLEEISSAILSNNSLLLQKVKGIGTKTAERVIVDLRDKVQKFKDSDENISTFANNKIKEESLSALEVLGIPKKMSEKIADRILKQNPDFSVEQLVKQILKNI
;
A
#
# COMPACT_ATOMS: atom_id res chain seq x y z
N LYS A 1 -7.70 -7.18 20.70
CA LYS A 1 -6.42 -6.76 20.11
C LYS A 1 -6.38 -5.24 19.94
N PRO A 2 -5.27 -4.58 20.31
CA PRO A 2 -5.13 -3.17 20.00
C PRO A 2 -5.11 -2.99 18.46
N THR A 3 -5.91 -2.04 17.99
CA THR A 3 -5.99 -1.69 16.57
C THR A 3 -5.40 -0.31 16.38
N PHE A 4 -4.46 -0.18 15.44
CA PHE A 4 -3.88 1.11 15.07
C PHE A 4 -4.51 1.62 13.78
N LEU A 5 -4.95 2.88 13.78
CA LEU A 5 -5.46 3.55 12.61
C LEU A 5 -4.59 4.78 12.31
N HIS A 6 -4.31 4.97 11.04
CA HIS A 6 -3.70 6.21 10.55
C HIS A 6 -4.81 7.23 10.33
N ILE A 7 -4.74 8.37 11.02
CA ILE A 7 -5.81 9.35 11.05
C ILE A 7 -5.42 10.58 10.24
N GLN A 8 -6.33 11.01 9.37
CA GLN A 8 -6.27 12.30 8.69
C GLN A 8 -7.33 13.22 9.29
N GLN A 9 -6.89 14.36 9.80
CA GLN A 9 -7.78 15.40 10.31
C GLN A 9 -7.98 16.49 9.25
N ILE A 10 -9.23 16.82 8.99
CA ILE A 10 -9.60 17.93 8.11
C ILE A 10 -10.36 18.96 8.93
N ILE A 11 -9.81 20.15 9.01
CA ILE A 11 -10.41 21.27 9.74
C ILE A 11 -11.00 22.24 8.73
N ARG A 12 -12.31 22.51 8.88
CA ARG A 12 -13.03 23.55 8.16
C ARG A 12 -13.59 24.54 9.17
N GLU A 13 -14.04 25.70 8.72
CA GLU A 13 -14.64 26.74 9.57
C GLU A 13 -15.84 26.20 10.37
N ASP A 14 -16.61 25.28 9.76
CA ASP A 14 -17.86 24.73 10.29
C ASP A 14 -17.76 23.28 10.78
N ALA A 15 -16.64 22.59 10.55
CA ALA A 15 -16.49 21.16 10.89
C ALA A 15 -15.06 20.71 11.11
N HIS A 16 -14.89 19.81 12.07
CA HIS A 16 -13.71 18.96 12.25
C HIS A 16 -14.03 17.55 11.79
N LEU A 17 -13.33 17.05 10.77
CA LEU A 17 -13.52 15.72 10.23
C LEU A 17 -12.29 14.87 10.51
N LEU A 18 -12.54 13.65 11.01
CA LEU A 18 -11.50 12.64 11.23
C LEU A 18 -11.76 11.44 10.34
N PHE A 19 -10.71 11.02 9.60
CA PHE A 19 -10.75 9.84 8.75
C PHE A 19 -9.68 8.86 9.20
N GLY A 20 -10.07 7.59 9.40
CA GLY A 20 -9.17 6.53 9.84
C GLY A 20 -8.83 5.58 8.70
N PHE A 21 -7.56 5.15 8.62
CA PHE A 21 -7.04 4.25 7.59
C PHE A 21 -6.24 3.13 8.23
N ASN A 22 -6.36 1.92 7.68
CA ASN A 22 -5.61 0.76 8.15
C ASN A 22 -4.11 0.85 7.86
N THR A 23 -3.73 1.51 6.78
CA THR A 23 -2.33 1.68 6.37
C THR A 23 -2.00 3.14 6.13
N ILE A 24 -0.72 3.47 6.27
CA ILE A 24 -0.23 4.82 5.95
C ILE A 24 -0.35 5.13 4.45
N LEU A 25 -0.25 4.11 3.60
CA LEU A 25 -0.38 4.25 2.14
C LEU A 25 -1.80 4.66 1.75
N GLU A 26 -2.82 4.08 2.38
CA GLU A 26 -4.21 4.51 2.20
C GLU A 26 -4.41 5.97 2.58
N LYS A 27 -3.84 6.39 3.70
CA LYS A 27 -3.87 7.78 4.16
C LYS A 27 -3.18 8.73 3.16
N GLU A 28 -2.01 8.35 2.67
CA GLU A 28 -1.27 9.15 1.69
C GLU A 28 -2.03 9.28 0.37
N LEU A 29 -2.58 8.18 -0.13
CA LEU A 29 -3.39 8.21 -1.34
C LEU A 29 -4.67 9.04 -1.16
N PHE A 30 -5.32 8.92 0.00
CA PHE A 30 -6.45 9.78 0.37
C PHE A 30 -6.09 11.27 0.28
N ASN A 31 -4.95 11.64 0.84
CA ASN A 31 -4.47 13.02 0.80
C ASN A 31 -4.19 13.50 -0.63
N LEU A 32 -3.63 12.66 -1.47
CA LEU A 32 -3.44 12.96 -2.88
C LEU A 32 -4.77 13.18 -3.60
N LEU A 33 -5.75 12.31 -3.35
CA LEU A 33 -7.07 12.41 -3.97
C LEU A 33 -7.79 13.70 -3.58
N ILE A 34 -7.78 14.07 -2.31
CA ILE A 34 -8.45 15.30 -1.85
C ILE A 34 -7.74 16.58 -2.29
N SER A 35 -6.48 16.50 -2.71
CA SER A 35 -5.75 17.64 -3.28
C SER A 35 -6.25 18.03 -4.67
N VAL A 36 -6.97 17.12 -5.34
CA VAL A 36 -7.56 17.38 -6.66
C VAL A 36 -8.84 18.19 -6.50
N ASN A 37 -8.93 19.28 -7.23
CA ASN A 37 -10.14 20.11 -7.23
C ASN A 37 -11.32 19.32 -7.83
N GLY A 38 -12.41 19.21 -7.09
CA GLY A 38 -13.58 18.41 -7.45
C GLY A 38 -13.65 17.04 -6.74
N VAL A 39 -12.61 16.65 -5.99
CA VAL A 39 -12.61 15.46 -5.15
C VAL A 39 -12.65 15.85 -3.68
N GLY A 40 -13.79 15.63 -3.05
CA GLY A 40 -13.95 15.86 -1.61
C GLY A 40 -13.56 14.64 -0.79
N PRO A 41 -13.49 14.76 0.56
CA PRO A 41 -13.15 13.66 1.45
C PRO A 41 -14.07 12.45 1.30
N VAL A 42 -15.37 12.66 1.14
CA VAL A 42 -16.34 11.57 0.98
C VAL A 42 -16.11 10.82 -0.34
N SER A 43 -15.88 11.56 -1.43
CA SER A 43 -15.58 10.96 -2.74
C SER A 43 -14.29 10.15 -2.70
N ALA A 44 -13.25 10.66 -2.05
CA ALA A 44 -11.99 9.95 -1.87
C ALA A 44 -12.16 8.67 -1.05
N LEU A 45 -12.96 8.68 0.03
CA LEU A 45 -13.29 7.48 0.79
C LEU A 45 -14.04 6.45 -0.03
N ILE A 46 -14.99 6.88 -0.84
CA ILE A 46 -15.74 5.98 -1.73
C ILE A 46 -14.79 5.34 -2.74
N MET A 47 -13.85 6.10 -3.30
CA MET A 47 -12.82 5.56 -4.20
C MET A 47 -11.98 4.48 -3.52
N LEU A 48 -11.50 4.75 -2.32
CA LEU A 48 -10.67 3.81 -1.55
C LEU A 48 -11.46 2.59 -1.07
N SER A 49 -12.77 2.71 -0.92
CA SER A 49 -13.65 1.58 -0.56
C SER A 49 -14.02 0.73 -1.77
N SER A 50 -14.12 1.34 -2.95
CA SER A 50 -14.57 0.69 -4.19
C SER A 50 -13.42 0.06 -4.98
N LEU A 51 -12.22 0.62 -4.89
CA LEU A 51 -11.04 0.21 -5.64
C LEU A 51 -9.86 0.00 -4.68
N SER A 52 -8.98 -0.93 -5.02
CA SER A 52 -7.73 -1.11 -4.28
C SER A 52 -6.75 0.04 -4.57
N LEU A 53 -5.74 0.21 -3.71
CA LEU A 53 -4.66 1.20 -3.94
C LEU A 53 -3.98 0.98 -5.29
N GLU A 54 -3.74 -0.29 -5.64
CA GLU A 54 -3.11 -0.66 -6.90
C GLU A 54 -4.01 -0.35 -8.10
N GLU A 55 -5.30 -0.62 -8.02
CA GLU A 55 -6.27 -0.30 -9.08
C GLU A 55 -6.35 1.21 -9.33
N ILE A 56 -6.42 2.02 -8.28
CA ILE A 56 -6.44 3.49 -8.40
C ILE A 56 -5.12 4.00 -9.01
N SER A 57 -4.00 3.54 -8.49
CA SER A 57 -2.67 3.95 -8.99
C SER A 57 -2.47 3.54 -10.44
N SER A 58 -2.83 2.31 -10.79
CA SER A 58 -2.74 1.82 -12.17
C SER A 58 -3.65 2.57 -13.12
N ALA A 59 -4.87 2.90 -12.71
CA ALA A 59 -5.79 3.69 -13.53
C ALA A 59 -5.24 5.09 -13.82
N ILE A 60 -4.63 5.72 -12.84
CA ILE A 60 -4.01 7.04 -13.00
C ILE A 60 -2.80 6.97 -13.94
N LEU A 61 -1.91 5.99 -13.75
CA LEU A 61 -0.70 5.85 -14.56
C LEU A 61 -0.99 5.40 -15.99
N SER A 62 -2.01 4.57 -16.20
CA SER A 62 -2.42 4.07 -17.52
C SER A 62 -3.44 4.96 -18.24
N ASN A 63 -3.79 6.09 -17.65
CA ASN A 63 -4.76 7.02 -18.22
C ASN A 63 -6.17 6.42 -18.38
N ASN A 64 -6.54 5.50 -17.47
CA ASN A 64 -7.83 4.80 -17.51
C ASN A 64 -8.90 5.53 -16.71
N SER A 65 -9.44 6.60 -17.29
CA SER A 65 -10.52 7.40 -16.68
C SER A 65 -11.82 6.60 -16.51
N LEU A 66 -12.07 5.62 -17.36
CA LEU A 66 -13.28 4.80 -17.29
C LEU A 66 -13.38 3.98 -16.00
N LEU A 67 -12.24 3.48 -15.52
CA LEU A 67 -12.20 2.75 -14.25
C LEU A 67 -12.56 3.65 -13.07
N LEU A 68 -12.03 4.88 -13.06
CA LEU A 68 -12.32 5.87 -12.02
C LEU A 68 -13.79 6.34 -12.06
N GLN A 69 -14.37 6.42 -13.24
CA GLN A 69 -15.79 6.80 -13.43
C GLN A 69 -16.78 5.77 -12.90
N LYS A 70 -16.36 4.53 -12.71
CA LYS A 70 -17.19 3.49 -12.06
C LYS A 70 -17.47 3.79 -10.61
N VAL A 71 -16.68 4.62 -9.99
CA VAL A 71 -16.88 5.04 -8.60
C VAL A 71 -18.02 6.05 -8.53
N LYS A 72 -18.97 5.80 -7.63
CA LYS A 72 -20.11 6.71 -7.44
C LYS A 72 -19.64 8.11 -7.04
N GLY A 73 -20.12 9.12 -7.76
CA GLY A 73 -19.78 10.51 -7.52
C GLY A 73 -18.57 11.02 -8.31
N ILE A 74 -17.91 10.16 -9.09
CA ILE A 74 -16.81 10.55 -9.96
C ILE A 74 -17.28 10.58 -11.41
N GLY A 75 -17.40 11.79 -11.96
CA GLY A 75 -17.75 12.00 -13.37
C GLY A 75 -16.52 12.00 -14.28
N THR A 76 -16.76 12.12 -15.59
CA THR A 76 -15.71 12.13 -16.62
C THR A 76 -14.67 13.21 -16.36
N LYS A 77 -15.10 14.44 -16.16
CA LYS A 77 -14.19 15.58 -15.93
C LYS A 77 -13.35 15.42 -14.66
N THR A 78 -13.97 14.92 -13.59
CA THR A 78 -13.28 14.69 -12.32
C THR A 78 -12.25 13.56 -12.47
N ALA A 79 -12.60 12.46 -13.14
CA ALA A 79 -11.68 11.37 -13.41
C ALA A 79 -10.47 11.82 -14.24
N GLU A 80 -10.69 12.55 -15.30
CA GLU A 80 -9.62 13.10 -16.13
C GLU A 80 -8.71 14.04 -15.35
N ARG A 81 -9.30 14.90 -14.52
CA ARG A 81 -8.53 15.83 -13.66
C ARG A 81 -7.68 15.07 -12.63
N VAL A 82 -8.23 14.05 -12.00
CA VAL A 82 -7.46 13.17 -11.08
C VAL A 82 -6.23 12.62 -11.78
N ILE A 83 -6.39 12.12 -13.00
CA ILE A 83 -5.28 11.56 -13.79
C ILE A 83 -4.23 12.62 -14.07
N VAL A 84 -4.62 13.77 -14.61
CA VAL A 84 -3.68 14.84 -14.96
C VAL A 84 -2.94 15.38 -13.73
N ASP A 85 -3.67 15.65 -12.65
CA ASP A 85 -3.10 16.28 -11.46
C ASP A 85 -2.23 15.33 -10.63
N LEU A 86 -2.54 14.03 -10.63
CA LEU A 86 -1.89 13.06 -9.74
C LEU A 86 -0.90 12.12 -10.43
N ARG A 87 -0.80 12.12 -11.75
CA ARG A 87 0.06 11.18 -12.48
C ARG A 87 1.50 11.12 -11.96
N ASP A 88 2.14 12.28 -11.86
CA ASP A 88 3.53 12.37 -11.38
C ASP A 88 3.66 12.04 -9.90
N LYS A 89 2.68 12.46 -9.11
CA LYS A 89 2.64 12.22 -7.66
C LYS A 89 2.41 10.74 -7.34
N VAL A 90 1.56 10.08 -8.11
CA VAL A 90 1.27 8.64 -7.97
C VAL A 90 2.46 7.80 -8.41
N GLN A 91 3.22 8.22 -9.42
CA GLN A 91 4.46 7.53 -9.78
C GLN A 91 5.45 7.52 -8.61
N LYS A 92 5.67 8.67 -7.98
CA LYS A 92 6.52 8.79 -6.78
C LYS A 92 5.98 7.98 -5.60
N PHE A 93 4.67 7.93 -5.44
CA PHE A 93 4.00 7.14 -4.41
C PHE A 93 4.26 5.65 -4.61
N LYS A 94 4.14 5.14 -5.85
CA LYS A 94 4.46 3.74 -6.19
C LYS A 94 5.91 3.40 -5.92
N ASP A 95 6.82 4.26 -6.34
CA ASP A 95 8.25 4.06 -6.11
C ASP A 95 8.57 4.00 -4.60
N SER A 96 7.86 4.79 -3.80
CA SER A 96 7.99 4.77 -2.33
C SER A 96 7.41 3.48 -1.72
N ASP A 97 6.28 3.01 -2.23
CA ASP A 97 5.65 1.76 -1.79
C ASP A 97 6.54 0.55 -2.07
N GLU A 98 7.09 0.45 -3.27
CA GLU A 98 8.05 -0.60 -3.63
C GLU A 98 9.28 -0.57 -2.71
N ASN A 99 9.80 0.61 -2.40
CA ASN A 99 10.92 0.76 -1.49
C ASN A 99 10.56 0.32 -0.06
N ILE A 100 9.41 0.74 0.46
CA ILE A 100 8.95 0.35 1.80
C ILE A 100 8.74 -1.16 1.87
N SER A 101 8.10 -1.74 0.87
CA SER A 101 7.89 -3.19 0.79
C SER A 101 9.21 -3.95 0.73
N THR A 102 10.17 -3.46 -0.04
CA THR A 102 11.52 -4.04 -0.13
C THR A 102 12.25 -3.97 1.21
N PHE A 103 12.19 -2.84 1.90
CA PHE A 103 12.79 -2.69 3.23
C PHE A 103 12.16 -3.63 4.26
N ALA A 104 10.84 -3.70 4.30
CA ALA A 104 10.11 -4.60 5.20
C ALA A 104 10.47 -6.07 4.93
N ASN A 105 10.51 -6.48 3.68
CA ASN A 105 10.88 -7.84 3.28
C ASN A 105 12.33 -8.16 3.62
N ASN A 106 13.26 -7.24 3.41
CA ASN A 106 14.66 -7.41 3.79
C ASN A 106 14.82 -7.57 5.29
N LYS A 107 14.11 -6.78 6.09
CA LYS A 107 14.13 -6.91 7.55
C LYS A 107 13.60 -8.27 8.01
N ILE A 108 12.45 -8.69 7.49
CA ILE A 108 11.86 -10.00 7.77
C ILE A 108 12.83 -11.12 7.36
N LYS A 109 13.44 -11.01 6.21
CA LYS A 109 14.45 -11.97 5.74
C LYS A 109 15.63 -12.07 6.70
N GLU A 110 16.24 -10.95 7.08
CA GLU A 110 17.39 -10.93 7.99
C GLU A 110 17.05 -11.51 9.36
N GLU A 111 15.93 -11.12 9.95
CA GLU A 111 15.48 -11.66 11.25
C GLU A 111 15.23 -13.17 11.17
N SER A 112 14.64 -13.65 10.09
CA SER A 112 14.41 -15.08 9.87
C SER A 112 15.71 -15.87 9.70
N LEU A 113 16.66 -15.35 8.94
CA LEU A 113 17.97 -15.96 8.74
C LEU A 113 18.77 -16.03 10.05
N SER A 114 18.71 -14.99 10.87
CA SER A 114 19.36 -14.95 12.19
C SER A 114 18.77 -16.01 13.13
N ALA A 115 17.44 -16.16 13.14
CA ALA A 115 16.78 -17.19 13.94
C ALA A 115 17.18 -18.62 13.50
N LEU A 116 17.29 -18.85 12.21
CA LEU A 116 17.70 -20.15 11.66
C LEU A 116 19.18 -20.45 11.93
N GLU A 117 20.04 -19.44 11.92
CA GLU A 117 21.46 -19.58 12.25
C GLU A 117 21.64 -20.00 13.72
N VAL A 118 20.85 -19.46 14.64
CA VAL A 118 20.81 -19.91 16.04
C VAL A 118 20.43 -21.39 16.15
N LEU A 119 19.58 -21.90 15.25
CA LEU A 119 19.20 -23.31 15.19
C LEU A 119 20.24 -24.19 14.48
N GLY A 120 21.37 -23.63 14.06
CA GLY A 120 22.45 -24.36 13.40
C GLY A 120 22.31 -24.52 11.89
N ILE A 121 21.42 -23.78 11.26
CA ILE A 121 21.18 -23.84 9.81
C ILE A 121 22.06 -22.80 9.10
N PRO A 122 22.89 -23.20 8.12
CA PRO A 122 23.76 -22.27 7.41
C PRO A 122 22.99 -21.19 6.67
N LYS A 123 23.41 -19.93 6.82
CA LYS A 123 22.78 -18.77 6.19
C LYS A 123 22.65 -18.90 4.67
N LYS A 124 23.69 -19.41 4.00
CA LYS A 124 23.67 -19.60 2.54
C LYS A 124 22.56 -20.53 2.04
N MET A 125 22.21 -21.54 2.82
CA MET A 125 21.16 -22.50 2.47
C MET A 125 19.78 -21.87 2.63
N SER A 126 19.56 -21.22 3.76
CA SER A 126 18.27 -20.61 4.09
C SER A 126 17.97 -19.36 3.26
N GLU A 127 18.99 -18.61 2.85
CA GLU A 127 18.83 -17.38 2.06
C GLU A 127 18.15 -17.62 0.70
N LYS A 128 18.60 -18.61 -0.04
CA LYS A 128 18.00 -18.95 -1.34
C LYS A 128 16.55 -19.40 -1.21
N ILE A 129 16.24 -20.14 -0.16
CA ILE A 129 14.88 -20.61 0.13
C ILE A 129 14.01 -19.42 0.54
N ALA A 130 14.53 -18.53 1.40
CA ALA A 130 13.83 -17.31 1.83
C ALA A 130 13.45 -16.42 0.65
N ASP A 131 14.37 -16.17 -0.26
CA ASP A 131 14.12 -15.35 -1.44
C ASP A 131 13.00 -15.93 -2.33
N ARG A 132 12.99 -17.24 -2.51
CA ARG A 132 11.94 -17.92 -3.26
C ARG A 132 10.58 -17.79 -2.60
N ILE A 133 10.52 -18.01 -1.29
CA ILE A 133 9.27 -17.96 -0.52
C ILE A 133 8.72 -16.53 -0.47
N LEU A 134 9.56 -15.53 -0.24
CA LEU A 134 9.14 -14.12 -0.17
C LEU A 134 8.66 -13.57 -1.53
N LYS A 135 9.20 -14.08 -2.65
CA LYS A 135 8.68 -13.74 -3.97
C LYS A 135 7.24 -14.23 -4.19
N GLN A 136 6.91 -15.38 -3.62
CA GLN A 136 5.57 -15.96 -3.74
C GLN A 136 4.61 -15.40 -2.68
N ASN A 137 5.13 -15.04 -1.53
CA ASN A 137 4.35 -14.62 -0.36
C ASN A 137 5.01 -13.41 0.32
N PRO A 138 4.91 -12.20 -0.25
CA PRO A 138 5.59 -11.02 0.27
C PRO A 138 5.07 -10.57 1.64
N ASP A 139 3.90 -11.05 2.07
CA ASP A 139 3.25 -10.66 3.33
C ASP A 139 3.58 -11.59 4.50
N PHE A 140 4.47 -12.56 4.33
CA PHE A 140 4.84 -13.47 5.40
C PHE A 140 5.51 -12.75 6.58
N SER A 141 5.12 -13.14 7.80
CA SER A 141 5.82 -12.75 9.02
C SER A 141 7.12 -13.55 9.18
N VAL A 142 7.99 -13.11 10.09
CA VAL A 142 9.22 -13.83 10.44
C VAL A 142 8.93 -15.29 10.82
N GLU A 143 7.93 -15.52 11.66
CA GLU A 143 7.51 -16.86 12.09
C GLU A 143 7.06 -17.73 10.92
N GLN A 144 6.24 -17.20 10.03
CA GLN A 144 5.77 -17.91 8.85
C GLN A 144 6.92 -18.25 7.89
N LEU A 145 7.85 -17.33 7.69
CA LEU A 145 9.00 -17.52 6.83
C LEU A 145 9.94 -18.59 7.40
N VAL A 146 10.27 -18.53 8.67
CA VAL A 146 11.10 -19.54 9.37
C VAL A 146 10.47 -20.93 9.23
N LYS A 147 9.17 -21.03 9.48
CA LYS A 147 8.41 -22.28 9.39
C LYS A 147 8.44 -22.87 7.97
N GLN A 148 8.29 -22.05 6.95
CA GLN A 148 8.35 -22.50 5.56
C GLN A 148 9.77 -22.88 5.12
N ILE A 149 10.79 -22.17 5.57
CA ILE A 149 12.18 -22.52 5.30
C ILE A 149 12.50 -23.89 5.90
N LEU A 150 12.11 -24.14 7.15
CA LEU A 150 12.32 -25.43 7.83
C LEU A 150 11.64 -26.60 7.11
N LYS A 151 10.50 -26.37 6.46
CA LYS A 151 9.81 -27.38 5.67
C LYS A 151 10.49 -27.67 4.32
N ASN A 152 11.31 -26.77 3.82
CA ASN A 152 11.95 -26.87 2.50
C ASN A 152 13.45 -27.18 2.56
N ILE A 153 13.95 -27.44 3.75
CA ILE A 153 15.35 -27.90 3.95
C ILE A 153 15.51 -29.40 3.74
#